data_54964a8eba2c0adf860f338ec39def93
#
_entry.id   54964a8eba2c0adf860f338ec39def93
#
_cell.length_a   1.000
_cell.length_b   1.000
_cell.length_c   1.000
_cell.angle_alpha   90.00
_cell.angle_beta   90.00
_cell.angle_gamma   90.00
#
_symmetry.space_group_name_H-M   'P 1'
#
loop_
_entity.id
_entity.type
_entity.pdbx_description
1 polymer ?
#
loop_
_entity_poly.entity_id
_entity_poly.type
_entity_poly.pdbx_seq_one_letter_code
_entity_poly.pdbx_strand_id
1 'polypeptide(L)'
;MYDFFDRVRFSSYHIANEHPMETQEQIQIWIQRILAGDKRAFSGLVAEYGEYIYREAFRLLCDEEEARDAVQDTFVKVWSSLGRYDRQYRFSTWLYRIAMNVCYDRMRQNARSPERFCSGDSISDWEQPTVENAETQLLLKEMKEQIFRYMQDLTPKQKIVFVLRDVEEMELDEIVRITGMTAAKIKSNLYLARKNIRERIREYEKR
;
A
#
# COMPACT_ATOMS: atom_id res chain seq x y z
N MET A 1 -21.57 12.64 -10.02
CA MET A 1 -20.17 12.52 -10.54
C MET A 1 -19.15 12.05 -9.48
N TYR A 2 -19.51 12.03 -8.20
CA TYR A 2 -18.76 11.40 -7.09
C TYR A 2 -19.04 9.90 -6.94
N ASP A 3 -20.07 9.39 -7.64
CA ASP A 3 -20.73 8.11 -7.41
C ASP A 3 -19.91 6.86 -7.79
N PHE A 4 -18.87 6.97 -8.64
CA PHE A 4 -18.09 5.79 -9.09
C PHE A 4 -17.08 5.34 -8.03
N PHE A 5 -16.30 6.27 -7.47
CA PHE A 5 -15.32 5.94 -6.43
C PHE A 5 -16.01 5.65 -5.09
N ASP A 6 -17.23 6.21 -4.85
CA ASP A 6 -18.06 5.88 -3.70
C ASP A 6 -18.70 4.48 -3.81
N ARG A 7 -18.99 3.99 -5.03
CA ARG A 7 -19.46 2.62 -5.28
C ARG A 7 -18.35 1.58 -5.18
N VAL A 8 -17.15 1.94 -5.61
CA VAL A 8 -15.93 1.14 -5.41
C VAL A 8 -15.30 1.57 -4.09
N ARG A 9 -16.06 1.56 -2.99
CA ARG A 9 -15.45 1.49 -1.68
C ARG A 9 -14.66 0.20 -1.66
N PHE A 10 -13.34 0.34 -1.81
CA PHE A 10 -12.44 -0.68 -1.36
C PHE A 10 -12.79 -0.82 0.11
N SER A 11 -13.50 -1.91 0.45
CA SER A 11 -13.93 -2.19 1.80
C SER A 11 -12.78 -1.89 2.72
N SER A 12 -13.02 -0.95 3.60
CA SER A 12 -12.01 -0.29 4.42
C SER A 12 -11.17 -1.31 5.16
N TYR A 13 -10.11 -1.78 4.53
CA TYR A 13 -9.00 -2.31 5.29
C TYR A 13 -8.22 -1.09 5.81
N HIS A 14 -8.86 -0.41 6.75
CA HIS A 14 -8.19 0.59 7.53
C HIS A 14 -6.91 -0.01 8.08
N ILE A 15 -5.79 0.69 7.90
CA ILE A 15 -4.63 0.59 8.80
C ILE A 15 -5.09 0.51 10.28
N ALA A 16 -6.28 1.00 10.60
CA ALA A 16 -6.89 0.95 11.92
C ALA A 16 -7.46 -0.41 12.33
N ASN A 17 -7.81 -1.34 11.39
CA ASN A 17 -8.52 -2.58 11.73
C ASN A 17 -7.77 -3.88 11.44
N GLU A 18 -6.68 -3.84 10.66
CA GLU A 18 -5.73 -4.97 10.52
C GLU A 18 -4.30 -4.58 10.88
N HIS A 19 -4.17 -3.54 11.67
CA HIS A 19 -2.90 -3.30 12.34
C HIS A 19 -2.60 -4.49 13.25
N PRO A 20 -1.30 -4.77 13.35
CA PRO A 20 -0.76 -5.79 14.20
C PRO A 20 -1.56 -5.87 15.48
N MET A 21 -1.97 -7.09 15.85
CA MET A 21 -2.74 -7.35 17.07
C MET A 21 -1.93 -6.94 18.32
N GLU A 22 -0.65 -6.70 18.13
CA GLU A 22 0.27 -6.30 19.17
C GLU A 22 0.11 -4.83 19.55
N THR A 23 0.04 -4.57 20.83
CA THR A 23 -0.08 -3.22 21.36
C THR A 23 1.16 -2.38 21.05
N GLN A 24 0.99 -1.06 20.95
CA GLN A 24 2.12 -0.13 20.80
C GLN A 24 3.20 -0.36 21.88
N GLU A 25 2.82 -0.80 23.08
CA GLU A 25 3.72 -1.13 24.16
C GLU A 25 4.58 -2.36 23.83
N GLN A 26 3.99 -3.42 23.30
CA GLN A 26 4.71 -4.62 22.89
C GLN A 26 5.74 -4.33 21.81
N ILE A 27 5.38 -3.51 20.83
CA ILE A 27 6.29 -3.06 19.78
C ILE A 27 7.46 -2.26 20.35
N GLN A 28 7.21 -1.39 21.32
CA GLN A 28 8.28 -0.64 22.00
C GLN A 28 9.21 -1.58 22.78
N ILE A 29 8.69 -2.63 23.42
CA ILE A 29 9.50 -3.66 24.07
C ILE A 29 10.41 -4.37 23.05
N TRP A 30 9.88 -4.80 21.91
CA TRP A 30 10.69 -5.42 20.86
C TRP A 30 11.78 -4.47 20.37
N ILE A 31 11.46 -3.22 20.08
CA ILE A 31 12.44 -2.21 19.66
C ILE A 31 13.56 -2.04 20.69
N GLN A 32 13.23 -1.95 21.98
CA GLN A 32 14.23 -1.85 23.04
C GLN A 32 15.14 -3.07 23.09
N ARG A 33 14.60 -4.28 23.00
CA ARG A 33 15.36 -5.53 22.99
C ARG A 33 16.30 -5.61 21.77
N ILE A 34 15.81 -5.22 20.59
CA ILE A 34 16.61 -5.19 19.37
C ILE A 34 17.80 -4.23 19.53
N LEU A 35 17.54 -3.02 20.03
CA LEU A 35 18.58 -2.01 20.27
C LEU A 35 19.59 -2.44 21.35
N ALA A 36 19.16 -3.31 22.29
CA ALA A 36 20.03 -3.94 23.29
C ALA A 36 20.81 -5.15 22.72
N GLY A 37 20.66 -5.50 21.43
CA GLY A 37 21.38 -6.58 20.77
C GLY A 37 20.62 -7.90 20.63
N ASP A 38 19.38 -7.99 21.10
CA ASP A 38 18.53 -9.19 20.92
C ASP A 38 17.96 -9.28 19.50
N LYS A 39 18.71 -9.93 18.64
CA LYS A 39 18.31 -10.15 17.23
C LYS A 39 17.01 -10.94 17.07
N ARG A 40 16.66 -11.80 18.04
CA ARG A 40 15.44 -12.62 17.97
C ARG A 40 14.18 -11.77 18.10
N ALA A 41 14.24 -10.67 18.84
CA ALA A 41 13.12 -9.75 18.95
C ALA A 41 12.73 -9.12 17.59
N PHE A 42 13.67 -9.04 16.62
CA PHE A 42 13.38 -8.52 15.29
C PHE A 42 12.46 -9.43 14.47
N SER A 43 12.57 -10.76 14.67
CA SER A 43 11.66 -11.69 14.01
C SER A 43 10.19 -11.48 14.40
N GLY A 44 9.93 -10.97 15.60
CA GLY A 44 8.59 -10.55 16.04
C GLY A 44 8.05 -9.40 15.18
N LEU A 45 8.86 -8.36 14.94
CA LEU A 45 8.46 -7.27 14.04
C LEU A 45 8.22 -7.74 12.60
N VAL A 46 9.07 -8.65 12.10
CA VAL A 46 8.91 -9.21 10.75
C VAL A 46 7.63 -10.05 10.66
N ALA A 47 7.35 -10.90 11.64
CA ALA A 47 6.15 -11.73 11.67
C ALA A 47 4.88 -10.87 11.73
N GLU A 48 4.92 -9.79 12.51
CA GLU A 48 3.78 -8.92 12.73
C GLU A 48 3.44 -8.03 11.53
N TYR A 49 4.47 -7.50 10.86
CA TYR A 49 4.27 -6.52 9.78
C TYR A 49 4.54 -7.06 8.38
N GLY A 50 5.12 -8.25 8.25
CA GLY A 50 5.60 -8.76 6.97
C GLY A 50 4.50 -8.92 5.94
N GLU A 51 3.39 -9.55 6.32
CA GLU A 51 2.24 -9.77 5.45
C GLU A 51 1.58 -8.46 5.03
N TYR A 52 1.44 -7.54 5.98
CA TYR A 52 0.89 -6.21 5.70
C TYR A 52 1.76 -5.45 4.66
N ILE A 53 3.08 -5.40 4.87
CA ILE A 53 3.99 -4.74 3.92
C ILE A 53 4.01 -5.44 2.56
N TYR A 54 3.90 -6.79 2.55
CA TYR A 54 3.83 -7.54 1.30
C TYR A 54 2.59 -7.16 0.48
N ARG A 55 1.41 -7.12 1.09
CA ARG A 55 0.17 -6.70 0.41
C ARG A 55 0.31 -5.33 -0.22
N GLU A 56 0.84 -4.36 0.53
CA GLU A 56 1.02 -3.00 0.03
C GLU A 56 2.05 -2.92 -1.09
N ALA A 57 3.16 -3.64 -0.96
CA ALA A 57 4.17 -3.72 -2.00
C ALA A 57 3.59 -4.35 -3.28
N PHE A 58 2.82 -5.44 -3.13
CA PHE A 58 2.18 -6.10 -4.27
C PHE A 58 1.16 -5.19 -4.98
N ARG A 59 0.33 -4.44 -4.25
CA ARG A 59 -0.59 -3.45 -4.83
C ARG A 59 0.12 -2.40 -5.69
N LEU A 60 1.32 -2.01 -5.27
CA LEU A 60 2.10 -1.01 -5.98
C LEU A 60 2.92 -1.58 -7.13
N LEU A 61 3.55 -2.75 -6.94
CA LEU A 61 4.51 -3.32 -7.88
C LEU A 61 3.87 -4.28 -8.87
N CYS A 62 2.76 -4.95 -8.49
CA CYS A 62 2.03 -5.93 -9.30
C CYS A 62 2.90 -7.10 -9.77
N ASP A 63 3.86 -7.48 -8.97
CA ASP A 63 4.78 -8.59 -9.20
C ASP A 63 5.14 -9.20 -7.85
N GLU A 64 4.95 -10.52 -7.72
CA GLU A 64 5.16 -11.22 -6.45
C GLU A 64 6.61 -11.24 -6.01
N GLU A 65 7.54 -11.45 -6.95
CA GLU A 65 8.98 -11.46 -6.64
C GLU A 65 9.43 -10.09 -6.20
N GLU A 66 9.06 -9.06 -6.96
CA GLU A 66 9.36 -7.67 -6.60
C GLU A 66 8.74 -7.26 -5.25
N ALA A 67 7.53 -7.75 -4.95
CA ALA A 67 6.88 -7.48 -3.67
C ALA A 67 7.62 -8.17 -2.51
N ARG A 68 8.00 -9.46 -2.66
CA ARG A 68 8.80 -10.17 -1.66
C ARG A 68 10.15 -9.50 -1.42
N ASP A 69 10.80 -9.11 -2.49
CA ASP A 69 12.08 -8.39 -2.43
C ASP A 69 11.91 -7.01 -1.76
N ALA A 70 10.82 -6.29 -2.06
CA ALA A 70 10.52 -5.03 -1.41
C ALA A 70 10.31 -5.18 0.11
N VAL A 71 9.67 -6.28 0.55
CA VAL A 71 9.56 -6.62 1.98
C VAL A 71 10.93 -6.81 2.60
N GLN A 72 11.80 -7.61 1.97
CA GLN A 72 13.15 -7.86 2.47
C GLN A 72 13.96 -6.57 2.57
N ASP A 73 13.98 -5.76 1.50
CA ASP A 73 14.67 -4.47 1.49
C ASP A 73 14.13 -3.51 2.56
N THR A 74 12.81 -3.53 2.77
CA THR A 74 12.17 -2.74 3.82
C THR A 74 12.70 -3.13 5.19
N PHE A 75 12.71 -4.42 5.53
CA PHE A 75 13.19 -4.85 6.84
C PHE A 75 14.70 -4.70 7.01
N VAL A 76 15.49 -4.81 5.97
CA VAL A 76 16.93 -4.46 6.00
C VAL A 76 17.13 -2.96 6.32
N LYS A 77 16.34 -2.08 5.68
CA LYS A 77 16.38 -0.63 5.97
C LYS A 77 15.87 -0.32 7.38
N VAL A 78 14.81 -1.01 7.84
CA VAL A 78 14.32 -0.91 9.22
C VAL A 78 15.40 -1.30 10.21
N TRP A 79 16.04 -2.46 10.03
CA TRP A 79 17.13 -2.92 10.88
C TRP A 79 18.26 -1.89 11.00
N SER A 80 18.72 -1.35 9.87
CA SER A 80 19.84 -0.40 9.81
C SER A 80 19.49 1.00 10.34
N SER A 81 18.21 1.37 10.37
CA SER A 81 17.75 2.71 10.77
C SER A 81 16.92 2.74 12.06
N LEU A 82 16.72 1.59 12.72
CA LEU A 82 15.87 1.47 13.91
C LEU A 82 16.33 2.39 15.06
N GLY A 83 17.64 2.60 15.20
CA GLY A 83 18.18 3.52 16.19
C GLY A 83 17.83 5.01 15.95
N ARG A 84 17.33 5.35 14.76
CA ARG A 84 16.87 6.71 14.41
C ARG A 84 15.35 6.86 14.49
N TYR A 85 14.63 5.78 14.86
CA TYR A 85 13.19 5.83 14.99
C TYR A 85 12.80 6.74 16.15
N ASP A 86 12.00 7.76 15.84
CA ASP A 86 11.44 8.68 16.82
C ASP A 86 10.17 8.08 17.44
N ARG A 87 10.23 7.76 18.72
CA ARG A 87 9.13 7.15 19.50
C ARG A 87 7.90 8.04 19.69
N GLN A 88 7.97 9.32 19.30
CA GLN A 88 6.82 10.23 19.30
C GLN A 88 5.80 9.85 18.22
N TYR A 89 6.22 9.11 17.19
CA TYR A 89 5.37 8.63 16.11
C TYR A 89 5.05 7.14 16.29
N ARG A 90 3.96 6.69 15.69
CA ARG A 90 3.66 5.26 15.60
C ARG A 90 4.72 4.55 14.76
N PHE A 91 5.17 3.38 15.24
CA PHE A 91 6.14 2.57 14.52
C PHE A 91 5.64 2.17 13.12
N SER A 92 4.35 1.84 13.02
CA SER A 92 3.70 1.52 11.75
C SER A 92 3.85 2.64 10.71
N THR A 93 3.61 3.89 11.07
CA THR A 93 3.77 5.05 10.16
C THR A 93 5.22 5.19 9.69
N TRP A 94 6.18 5.00 10.59
CA TRP A 94 7.60 5.06 10.25
C TRP A 94 8.04 3.90 9.35
N LEU A 95 7.60 2.67 9.66
CA LEU A 95 7.83 1.48 8.85
C LEU A 95 7.21 1.65 7.46
N TYR A 96 5.96 2.11 7.40
CA TYR A 96 5.25 2.31 6.15
C TYR A 96 5.95 3.33 5.24
N ARG A 97 6.48 4.40 5.81
CA ARG A 97 7.30 5.36 5.07
C ARG A 97 8.52 4.70 4.43
N ILE A 98 9.19 3.78 5.12
CA ILE A 98 10.33 3.05 4.57
C ILE A 98 9.86 2.15 3.42
N ALA A 99 8.78 1.39 3.61
CA ALA A 99 8.21 0.51 2.60
C ALA A 99 7.79 1.27 1.34
N MET A 100 7.07 2.39 1.49
CA MET A 100 6.65 3.22 0.35
C MET A 100 7.83 3.79 -0.44
N ASN A 101 8.92 4.18 0.24
CA ASN A 101 10.13 4.63 -0.44
C ASN A 101 10.80 3.48 -1.21
N VAL A 102 10.84 2.26 -0.65
CA VAL A 102 11.36 1.08 -1.36
C VAL A 102 10.54 0.81 -2.61
N CYS A 103 9.21 0.75 -2.49
CA CYS A 103 8.33 0.54 -3.63
C CYS A 103 8.47 1.66 -4.69
N TYR A 104 8.59 2.92 -4.26
CA TYR A 104 8.80 4.04 -5.16
C TYR A 104 10.08 3.89 -5.99
N ASP A 105 11.19 3.54 -5.33
CA ASP A 105 12.48 3.35 -6.00
C ASP A 105 12.41 2.18 -7.00
N ARG A 106 11.78 1.06 -6.63
CA ARG A 106 11.56 -0.09 -7.52
C ARG A 106 10.67 0.27 -8.72
N MET A 107 9.55 0.96 -8.51
CA MET A 107 8.71 1.43 -9.62
C MET A 107 9.48 2.33 -10.58
N ARG A 108 10.37 3.20 -10.09
CA ARG A 108 11.21 4.03 -10.96
C ARG A 108 12.23 3.24 -11.76
N GLN A 109 12.77 2.17 -11.20
CA GLN A 109 13.70 1.29 -11.90
C GLN A 109 12.97 0.47 -12.96
N ASN A 110 11.78 -0.06 -12.64
CA ASN A 110 10.97 -0.91 -13.51
C ASN A 110 10.22 -0.14 -14.61
N ALA A 111 10.01 1.18 -14.47
CA ALA A 111 9.42 2.01 -15.51
C ALA A 111 10.18 1.99 -16.86
N ARG A 112 11.36 1.36 -16.88
CA ARG A 112 12.16 1.11 -18.08
C ARG A 112 11.87 -0.23 -18.77
N SER A 113 11.00 -1.07 -18.18
CA SER A 113 10.64 -2.40 -18.71
C SER A 113 9.11 -2.55 -18.71
N PRO A 114 8.43 -2.24 -19.84
CA PRO A 114 6.97 -2.05 -19.87
C PRO A 114 6.11 -3.31 -19.85
N GLU A 115 6.64 -4.51 -19.68
CA GLU A 115 5.92 -5.78 -19.98
C GLU A 115 5.31 -6.52 -18.77
N ARG A 116 5.18 -5.88 -17.60
CA ARG A 116 4.65 -6.56 -16.41
C ARG A 116 3.17 -6.24 -16.19
N PHE A 117 2.29 -7.19 -16.56
CA PHE A 117 0.87 -7.17 -16.22
C PHE A 117 0.62 -7.79 -14.85
N CYS A 118 -0.16 -7.11 -13.98
CA CYS A 118 -0.81 -7.78 -12.87
C CYS A 118 -1.75 -8.87 -13.42
N SER A 119 -1.51 -10.12 -13.10
CA SER A 119 -2.51 -11.15 -13.27
C SER A 119 -3.58 -10.96 -12.20
N GLY A 120 -4.86 -10.81 -12.62
CA GLY A 120 -5.97 -10.55 -11.71
C GLY A 120 -6.17 -11.61 -10.62
N ASP A 121 -5.70 -12.84 -10.85
CA ASP A 121 -5.86 -13.96 -9.92
C ASP A 121 -5.15 -13.72 -8.58
N SER A 122 -4.02 -13.03 -8.57
CA SER A 122 -3.27 -12.74 -7.34
C SER A 122 -3.90 -11.65 -6.45
N ILE A 123 -4.84 -10.85 -6.97
CA ILE A 123 -5.51 -9.77 -6.22
C ILE A 123 -6.71 -10.31 -5.44
N SER A 124 -7.33 -11.41 -5.93
CA SER A 124 -8.57 -11.94 -5.39
C SER A 124 -8.44 -12.69 -4.07
N ASP A 125 -7.27 -13.22 -3.76
CA ASP A 125 -7.07 -14.10 -2.60
C ASP A 125 -6.98 -13.32 -1.26
N TRP A 126 -7.04 -11.99 -1.32
CA TRP A 126 -6.73 -11.12 -0.19
C TRP A 126 -7.96 -10.45 0.44
N GLU A 127 -9.14 -10.71 -0.09
CA GLU A 127 -10.37 -10.15 0.44
C GLU A 127 -11.31 -11.25 0.93
N GLN A 128 -11.61 -11.25 2.23
CA GLN A 128 -12.72 -12.03 2.75
C GLN A 128 -14.03 -11.41 2.27
N PRO A 129 -14.96 -12.19 1.73
CA PRO A 129 -16.24 -11.68 1.26
C PRO A 129 -17.09 -11.20 2.43
N THR A 130 -17.37 -9.90 2.47
CA THR A 130 -18.21 -9.27 3.50
C THR A 130 -19.64 -8.98 3.02
N VAL A 131 -19.98 -9.35 1.79
CA VAL A 131 -21.28 -9.05 1.16
C VAL A 131 -22.10 -10.33 0.97
N GLU A 132 -23.38 -10.31 1.35
CA GLU A 132 -24.26 -11.47 1.34
C GLU A 132 -24.67 -11.97 -0.07
N ASN A 133 -24.39 -11.20 -1.15
CA ASN A 133 -24.78 -11.54 -2.51
C ASN A 133 -23.56 -11.83 -3.40
N ALA A 134 -23.46 -13.06 -3.90
CA ALA A 134 -22.38 -13.54 -4.75
C ALA A 134 -22.23 -12.74 -6.08
N GLU A 135 -23.32 -12.27 -6.68
CA GLU A 135 -23.31 -11.47 -7.90
C GLU A 135 -22.69 -10.10 -7.68
N THR A 136 -23.03 -9.46 -6.56
CA THR A 136 -22.44 -8.16 -6.16
C THR A 136 -20.94 -8.32 -5.87
N GLN A 137 -20.53 -9.43 -5.24
CA GLN A 137 -19.13 -9.74 -4.98
C GLN A 137 -18.33 -9.89 -6.27
N LEU A 138 -18.87 -10.61 -7.26
CA LEU A 138 -18.22 -10.81 -8.55
C LEU A 138 -18.02 -9.48 -9.28
N LEU A 139 -19.05 -8.64 -9.34
CA LEU A 139 -18.98 -7.32 -9.96
C LEU A 139 -17.94 -6.41 -9.28
N LEU A 140 -17.91 -6.40 -7.95
CA LEU A 140 -16.92 -5.63 -7.19
C LEU A 140 -15.50 -6.13 -7.45
N LYS A 141 -15.31 -7.44 -7.53
CA LYS A 141 -14.03 -8.06 -7.86
C LYS A 141 -13.54 -7.61 -9.25
N GLU A 142 -14.39 -7.75 -10.28
CA GLU A 142 -14.05 -7.33 -11.63
C GLU A 142 -13.71 -5.83 -11.71
N MET A 143 -14.48 -4.98 -11.01
CA MET A 143 -14.21 -3.55 -10.96
C MET A 143 -12.86 -3.24 -10.30
N LYS A 144 -12.51 -3.91 -9.20
CA LYS A 144 -11.24 -3.76 -8.51
C LYS A 144 -10.08 -4.17 -9.41
N GLU A 145 -10.17 -5.34 -10.06
CA GLU A 145 -9.15 -5.80 -11.00
C GLU A 145 -8.92 -4.79 -12.13
N GLN A 146 -9.99 -4.21 -12.66
CA GLN A 146 -9.87 -3.17 -13.68
C GLN A 146 -9.18 -1.91 -13.17
N ILE A 147 -9.51 -1.45 -11.96
CA ILE A 147 -8.84 -0.29 -11.37
C ILE A 147 -7.35 -0.59 -11.20
N PHE A 148 -6.97 -1.76 -10.68
CA PHE A 148 -5.56 -2.14 -10.56
C PHE A 148 -4.83 -2.19 -11.91
N ARG A 149 -5.49 -2.66 -12.99
CA ARG A 149 -4.93 -2.57 -14.34
C ARG A 149 -4.68 -1.13 -14.76
N TYR A 150 -5.65 -0.23 -14.55
CA TYR A 150 -5.49 1.19 -14.91
C TYR A 150 -4.47 1.93 -14.05
N MET A 151 -4.25 1.46 -12.81
CA MET A 151 -3.20 1.99 -11.96
C MET A 151 -1.79 1.78 -12.53
N GLN A 152 -1.60 0.79 -13.42
CA GLN A 152 -0.29 0.57 -14.04
C GLN A 152 0.15 1.72 -14.95
N ASP A 153 -0.80 2.46 -15.51
CA ASP A 153 -0.53 3.63 -16.35
C ASP A 153 -0.19 4.90 -15.53
N LEU A 154 -0.30 4.83 -14.19
CA LEU A 154 0.00 5.95 -13.33
C LEU A 154 1.50 6.10 -13.10
N THR A 155 1.96 7.34 -12.97
CA THR A 155 3.33 7.58 -12.49
C THR A 155 3.49 7.06 -11.05
N PRO A 156 4.71 6.70 -10.61
CA PRO A 156 4.93 6.17 -9.25
C PRO A 156 4.34 7.07 -8.14
N LYS A 157 4.43 8.39 -8.28
CA LYS A 157 3.85 9.32 -7.30
C LYS A 157 2.33 9.32 -7.32
N GLN A 158 1.73 9.26 -8.50
CA GLN A 158 0.28 9.17 -8.65
C GLN A 158 -0.25 7.86 -8.06
N LYS A 159 0.42 6.73 -8.34
CA LYS A 159 0.05 5.41 -7.84
C LYS A 159 0.09 5.36 -6.32
N ILE A 160 1.20 5.78 -5.69
CA ILE A 160 1.32 5.80 -4.23
C ILE A 160 0.22 6.66 -3.59
N VAL A 161 0.03 7.89 -4.08
CA VAL A 161 -0.98 8.78 -3.49
C VAL A 161 -2.39 8.24 -3.67
N PHE A 162 -2.69 7.61 -4.81
CA PHE A 162 -3.98 6.98 -5.06
C PHE A 162 -4.21 5.79 -4.12
N VAL A 163 -3.23 4.89 -3.97
CA VAL A 163 -3.33 3.77 -3.03
C VAL A 163 -3.57 4.28 -1.61
N LEU A 164 -2.73 5.20 -1.12
CA LEU A 164 -2.83 5.70 0.25
C LEU A 164 -4.17 6.42 0.52
N ARG A 165 -4.71 7.17 -0.46
CA ARG A 165 -5.92 7.98 -0.23
C ARG A 165 -7.21 7.25 -0.60
N ASP A 166 -7.25 6.55 -1.74
CA ASP A 166 -8.49 6.00 -2.30
C ASP A 166 -8.65 4.50 -2.02
N VAL A 167 -7.55 3.77 -1.79
CA VAL A 167 -7.58 2.35 -1.42
C VAL A 167 -7.50 2.18 0.09
N GLU A 168 -6.55 2.85 0.75
CA GLU A 168 -6.31 2.76 2.19
C GLU A 168 -7.07 3.83 3.01
N GLU A 169 -7.78 4.72 2.36
CA GLU A 169 -8.59 5.80 2.97
C GLU A 169 -7.84 6.69 3.98
N MET A 170 -6.49 6.75 3.86
CA MET A 170 -5.67 7.50 4.80
C MET A 170 -5.95 9.00 4.75
N GLU A 171 -5.82 9.66 5.90
CA GLU A 171 -5.94 11.10 5.98
C GLU A 171 -4.75 11.82 5.36
N LEU A 172 -5.01 13.03 4.82
CA LEU A 172 -4.02 13.82 4.08
C LEU A 172 -2.73 14.04 4.89
N ASP A 173 -2.86 14.34 6.18
CA ASP A 173 -1.71 14.60 7.06
C ASP A 173 -0.86 13.34 7.29
N GLU A 174 -1.48 12.17 7.26
CA GLU A 174 -0.77 10.90 7.34
C GLU A 174 -0.01 10.61 6.05
N ILE A 175 -0.64 10.85 4.89
CA ILE A 175 0.02 10.73 3.59
C ILE A 175 1.22 11.69 3.49
N VAL A 176 1.11 12.92 4.02
CA VAL A 176 2.24 13.86 4.11
C VAL A 176 3.38 13.25 4.93
N ARG A 177 3.08 12.65 6.09
CA ARG A 177 4.10 12.01 6.95
C ARG A 177 4.77 10.81 6.28
N ILE A 178 3.99 9.98 5.59
CA ILE A 178 4.49 8.77 4.91
C ILE A 178 5.34 9.14 3.70
N THR A 179 4.83 10.02 2.83
CA THR A 179 5.46 10.30 1.53
C THR A 179 6.50 11.42 1.56
N GLY A 180 6.45 12.29 2.58
CA GLY A 180 7.23 13.52 2.63
C GLY A 180 6.83 14.56 1.57
N MET A 181 5.75 14.33 0.83
CA MET A 181 5.23 15.30 -0.14
C MET A 181 4.41 16.39 0.55
N THR A 182 4.38 17.59 -0.02
CA THR A 182 3.47 18.63 0.46
C THR A 182 2.01 18.30 0.13
N ALA A 183 1.07 18.77 0.95
CA ALA A 183 -0.36 18.58 0.73
C ALA A 183 -0.82 18.99 -0.66
N ALA A 184 -0.25 20.11 -1.21
CA ALA A 184 -0.54 20.56 -2.57
C ALA A 184 -0.10 19.54 -3.64
N LYS A 185 1.10 18.95 -3.49
CA LYS A 185 1.61 17.90 -4.38
C LYS A 185 0.77 16.64 -4.30
N ILE A 186 0.33 16.25 -3.11
CA ILE A 186 -0.56 15.09 -2.91
C ILE A 186 -1.88 15.32 -3.64
N LYS A 187 -2.55 16.46 -3.40
CA LYS A 187 -3.81 16.81 -4.06
C LYS A 187 -3.69 16.83 -5.59
N SER A 188 -2.60 17.39 -6.13
CA SER A 188 -2.35 17.44 -7.57
C SER A 188 -2.13 16.03 -8.16
N ASN A 189 -1.31 15.18 -7.53
CA ASN A 189 -1.09 13.82 -8.00
C ASN A 189 -2.37 12.97 -7.90
N LEU A 190 -3.16 13.13 -6.84
CA LEU A 190 -4.43 12.46 -6.67
C LEU A 190 -5.45 12.86 -7.74
N TYR A 191 -5.55 14.16 -8.05
CA TYR A 191 -6.40 14.65 -9.12
C TYR A 191 -6.03 14.01 -10.47
N LEU A 192 -4.73 13.99 -10.81
CA LEU A 192 -4.25 13.39 -12.06
C LEU A 192 -4.47 11.87 -12.10
N ALA A 193 -4.23 11.17 -11.00
CA ALA A 193 -4.50 9.74 -10.89
C ALA A 193 -5.98 9.42 -11.15
N ARG A 194 -6.88 10.11 -10.46
CA ARG A 194 -8.33 9.93 -10.62
C ARG A 194 -8.80 10.31 -12.04
N LYS A 195 -8.20 11.33 -12.65
CA LYS A 195 -8.49 11.71 -14.04
C LYS A 195 -8.11 10.59 -15.01
N ASN A 196 -6.88 10.08 -14.93
CA ASN A 196 -6.41 8.99 -15.78
C ASN A 196 -7.30 7.74 -15.67
N ILE A 197 -7.59 7.31 -14.43
CA ILE A 197 -8.43 6.13 -14.20
C ILE A 197 -9.83 6.33 -14.79
N ARG A 198 -10.46 7.51 -14.60
CA ARG A 198 -11.79 7.81 -15.18
C ARG A 198 -11.78 7.80 -16.71
N GLU A 199 -10.73 8.30 -17.34
CA GLU A 199 -10.60 8.30 -18.80
C GLU A 199 -10.53 6.86 -19.32
N ARG A 200 -9.77 5.98 -18.66
CA ARG A 200 -9.69 4.55 -19.00
C ARG A 200 -11.02 3.81 -18.85
N ILE A 201 -11.73 4.06 -17.76
CA ILE A 201 -13.06 3.47 -17.52
C ILE A 201 -14.03 3.89 -18.63
N ARG A 202 -14.07 5.17 -18.99
CA ARG A 202 -14.94 5.66 -20.07
C ARG A 202 -14.60 5.09 -21.45
N GLU A 203 -13.32 4.81 -21.71
CA GLU A 203 -12.88 4.14 -22.93
C GLU A 203 -13.35 2.68 -22.99
N TYR A 204 -13.37 2.01 -21.84
CA TYR A 204 -13.85 0.63 -21.72
C TYR A 204 -15.36 0.54 -21.89
N GLU A 205 -16.15 1.44 -21.30
CA GLU A 205 -17.61 1.47 -21.41
C GLU A 205 -18.13 1.78 -22.82
N LYS A 206 -17.30 2.31 -23.69
CA LYS A 206 -17.64 2.59 -25.10
C LYS A 206 -17.39 1.43 -26.05
N ARG A 207 -16.80 0.33 -25.58
CA ARG A 207 -16.51 -0.86 -26.39
C ARG A 207 -17.56 -1.92 -26.21
#